data_9c37edc7ebefedb978b5421919a8c863
#
_entry.id   9c37edc7ebefedb978b5421919a8c863
#
_cell.length_a   1.000
_cell.length_b   1.000
_cell.length_c   1.000
_cell.angle_alpha   90.00
_cell.angle_beta   90.00
_cell.angle_gamma   90.00
#
_symmetry.space_group_name_H-M   'P 1'
#
loop_
_entity.id
_entity.type
_entity.pdbx_description
1 polymer ?
#
loop_
_entity_poly.entity_id
_entity_poly.type
_entity_poly.pdbx_seq_one_letter_code
_entity_poly.pdbx_strand_id
1 'polypeptide(L)'
;MGSYPIKTFVVDVGTCRPLGIGAGSLAILSALPEDVADQVIDRNASRIAEYEDMPLARLRDTTVQARRVGHVATDVVRVAGVRAVRVAVVAASGRPVAAMSIAAIASRMTPDREKDLSNDINSLSAVSK
;
A
#
# COMPACT_ATOMS: atom_id res chain seq x y z
N MET A 1 24.53 -6.02 13.70
CA MET A 1 23.65 -5.10 12.99
C MET A 1 22.30 -5.06 13.72
N GLY A 2 21.66 -4.02 13.88
CA GLY A 2 20.40 -3.92 14.60
C GLY A 2 20.46 -3.02 15.81
N SER A 3 21.56 -2.36 15.99
CA SER A 3 21.73 -1.38 17.06
C SER A 3 21.29 0.04 16.66
N TYR A 4 20.55 0.16 15.55
CA TYR A 4 20.00 1.45 15.17
C TYR A 4 18.97 1.93 16.20
N PRO A 5 19.09 3.14 16.73
CA PRO A 5 18.13 3.66 17.70
C PRO A 5 16.73 3.85 17.12
N ILE A 6 16.61 3.93 15.78
CA ILE A 6 15.33 4.06 15.10
C ILE A 6 15.07 2.82 14.25
N LYS A 7 14.17 1.95 14.73
CA LYS A 7 13.77 0.74 14.01
C LYS A 7 12.49 0.91 13.21
N THR A 8 12.06 2.13 12.99
CA THR A 8 10.76 2.44 12.39
C THR A 8 10.63 1.98 10.93
N PHE A 9 11.73 1.86 10.23
CA PHE A 9 11.74 1.41 8.83
C PHE A 9 12.10 -0.07 8.68
N VAL A 10 12.38 -0.75 9.78
CA VAL A 10 12.86 -2.14 9.72
C VAL A 10 11.70 -3.08 9.97
N VAL A 11 11.43 -3.94 8.99
CA VAL A 11 10.52 -5.07 9.14
C VAL A 11 11.39 -6.31 9.25
N ASP A 12 11.15 -7.12 10.27
CA ASP A 12 11.92 -8.35 10.46
C ASP A 12 11.72 -9.30 9.28
N VAL A 13 12.81 -9.94 8.87
CA VAL A 13 12.78 -10.95 7.81
C VAL A 13 11.84 -12.08 8.24
N GLY A 14 10.99 -12.51 7.31
CA GLY A 14 10.03 -13.58 7.57
C GLY A 14 8.69 -13.10 8.16
N THR A 15 8.53 -11.82 8.40
CA THR A 15 7.25 -11.27 8.86
C THR A 15 6.20 -11.41 7.77
N CYS A 16 5.08 -12.04 8.11
CA CYS A 16 3.94 -12.21 7.22
C CYS A 16 2.73 -11.47 7.76
N ARG A 17 2.03 -10.77 6.88
CA ARG A 17 0.80 -10.05 7.22
C ARG A 17 -0.28 -10.38 6.20
N PRO A 18 -1.56 -10.39 6.61
CA PRO A 18 -2.64 -10.56 5.64
C PRO A 18 -2.66 -9.42 4.63
N LEU A 19 -3.07 -9.71 3.41
CA LEU A 19 -3.19 -8.70 2.37
C LEU A 19 -4.20 -7.63 2.79
N GLY A 20 -3.81 -6.39 2.71
CA GLY A 20 -4.58 -5.24 3.20
C GLY A 20 -3.96 -4.58 4.42
N ILE A 21 -3.13 -5.30 5.16
CA ILE A 21 -2.39 -4.74 6.29
C ILE A 21 -1.04 -4.22 5.79
N GLY A 22 -0.86 -2.92 5.96
CA GLY A 22 0.27 -2.20 5.38
C GLY A 22 -0.10 -1.58 4.03
N ALA A 23 0.46 -0.40 3.75
CA ALA A 23 0.03 0.39 2.60
C ALA A 23 0.45 -0.20 1.25
N GLY A 24 1.59 -0.91 1.19
CA GLY A 24 1.98 -1.62 -0.03
C GLY A 24 1.02 -2.76 -0.35
N SER A 25 0.67 -3.53 0.66
CA SER A 25 -0.32 -4.60 0.57
C SER A 25 -1.69 -4.07 0.15
N LEU A 26 -2.08 -2.90 0.67
CA LEU A 26 -3.33 -2.24 0.30
C LEU A 26 -3.33 -1.82 -1.17
N ALA A 27 -2.19 -1.34 -1.69
CA ALA A 27 -2.05 -0.99 -3.10
C ALA A 27 -2.28 -2.23 -3.99
N ILE A 28 -1.71 -3.37 -3.62
CA ILE A 28 -1.92 -4.63 -4.34
C ILE A 28 -3.39 -5.03 -4.31
N LEU A 29 -4.01 -4.99 -3.13
CA LEU A 29 -5.42 -5.34 -2.95
C LEU A 29 -6.33 -4.45 -3.82
N SER A 30 -6.05 -3.15 -3.88
CA SER A 30 -6.84 -2.21 -4.67
C SER A 30 -6.70 -2.43 -6.19
N ALA A 31 -5.63 -3.06 -6.63
CA ALA A 31 -5.40 -3.37 -8.04
C ALA A 31 -6.05 -4.68 -8.49
N LEU A 32 -6.53 -5.50 -7.56
CA LEU A 32 -7.30 -6.69 -7.86
C LEU A 32 -8.71 -6.32 -8.36
N PRO A 33 -9.36 -7.17 -9.18
CA PRO A 33 -10.78 -7.00 -9.46
C PRO A 33 -11.58 -6.93 -8.15
N GLU A 34 -12.64 -6.15 -8.13
CA GLU A 34 -13.41 -5.86 -6.93
C GLU A 34 -13.90 -7.14 -6.22
N ASP A 35 -14.45 -8.08 -7.00
CA ASP A 35 -14.94 -9.35 -6.47
C ASP A 35 -13.82 -10.20 -5.86
N VAL A 36 -12.65 -10.22 -6.49
CA VAL A 36 -11.48 -10.94 -5.97
C VAL A 36 -10.96 -10.28 -4.70
N ALA A 37 -10.90 -8.95 -4.67
CA ALA A 37 -10.48 -8.20 -3.48
C ALA A 37 -11.41 -8.50 -2.30
N ASP A 38 -12.72 -8.50 -2.52
CA ASP A 38 -13.71 -8.82 -1.49
C ASP A 38 -13.52 -10.24 -0.96
N GLN A 39 -13.29 -11.21 -1.83
CA GLN A 39 -13.03 -12.60 -1.43
C GLN A 39 -11.75 -12.70 -0.58
N VAL A 40 -10.70 -11.98 -0.93
CA VAL A 40 -9.45 -11.97 -0.17
C VAL A 40 -9.67 -11.37 1.22
N ILE A 41 -10.40 -10.27 1.31
CA ILE A 41 -10.74 -9.64 2.59
C ILE A 41 -11.56 -10.59 3.45
N ASP A 42 -12.59 -11.21 2.91
CA ASP A 42 -13.46 -12.15 3.64
C ASP A 42 -12.66 -13.35 4.14
N ARG A 43 -11.79 -13.89 3.31
CA ARG A 43 -10.96 -15.05 3.66
C ARG A 43 -10.00 -14.73 4.80
N ASN A 44 -9.51 -13.50 4.87
CA ASN A 44 -8.55 -13.07 5.88
C ASN A 44 -9.19 -12.28 7.03
N ALA A 45 -10.51 -12.20 7.10
CA ALA A 45 -11.22 -11.35 8.05
C ALA A 45 -10.79 -11.56 9.50
N SER A 46 -10.66 -12.84 9.92
CA SER A 46 -10.25 -13.14 11.30
C SER A 46 -8.83 -12.70 11.61
N ARG A 47 -7.94 -12.79 10.63
CA ARG A 47 -6.55 -12.35 10.79
C ARG A 47 -6.44 -10.83 10.77
N ILE A 48 -7.21 -10.18 9.91
CA ILE A 48 -7.25 -8.72 9.82
C ILE A 48 -7.80 -8.12 11.11
N ALA A 49 -8.78 -8.77 11.72
CA ALA A 49 -9.39 -8.31 12.98
C ALA A 49 -8.39 -8.24 14.14
N GLU A 50 -7.25 -8.92 14.05
CA GLU A 50 -6.19 -8.85 15.05
C GLU A 50 -5.41 -7.52 14.98
N TYR A 51 -5.56 -6.77 13.90
CA TYR A 51 -4.88 -5.49 13.70
C TYR A 51 -5.84 -4.34 14.01
N GLU A 52 -5.66 -3.74 15.17
CA GLU A 52 -6.55 -2.69 15.68
C GLU A 52 -6.58 -1.44 14.79
N ASP A 53 -5.47 -1.19 14.09
CA ASP A 53 -5.32 0.00 13.25
C ASP A 53 -6.14 -0.04 11.96
N MET A 54 -6.68 -1.20 11.61
CA MET A 54 -7.40 -1.35 10.35
C MET A 54 -8.66 -2.21 10.50
N PRO A 55 -9.76 -1.64 11.02
CA PRO A 55 -11.05 -2.33 11.04
C PRO A 55 -11.50 -2.73 9.63
N LEU A 56 -12.21 -3.85 9.52
CA LEU A 56 -12.67 -4.37 8.23
C LEU A 56 -13.46 -3.36 7.39
N ALA A 57 -14.35 -2.61 8.02
CA ALA A 57 -15.13 -1.59 7.32
C ALA A 57 -14.22 -0.52 6.72
N ARG A 58 -13.24 -0.06 7.48
CA ARG A 58 -12.27 0.92 7.01
C ARG A 58 -11.40 0.36 5.89
N LEU A 59 -11.01 -0.90 5.99
CA LEU A 59 -10.23 -1.57 4.94
C LEU A 59 -10.99 -1.59 3.61
N ARG A 60 -12.28 -1.93 3.64
CA ARG A 60 -13.10 -1.94 2.43
C ARG A 60 -13.22 -0.54 1.81
N ASP A 61 -13.51 0.45 2.62
CA ASP A 61 -13.62 1.84 2.16
C ASP A 61 -12.30 2.35 1.58
N THR A 62 -11.19 2.06 2.25
CA THR A 62 -9.87 2.48 1.81
C THR A 62 -9.49 1.79 0.50
N THR A 63 -9.85 0.52 0.33
CA THR A 63 -9.62 -0.24 -0.91
C THR A 63 -10.40 0.37 -2.08
N VAL A 64 -11.65 0.72 -1.88
CA VAL A 64 -12.48 1.37 -2.90
C VAL A 64 -11.88 2.72 -3.29
N GLN A 65 -11.49 3.50 -2.32
CA GLN A 65 -10.88 4.82 -2.55
C GLN A 65 -9.55 4.69 -3.31
N ALA A 66 -8.70 3.76 -2.92
CA ALA A 66 -7.42 3.51 -3.58
C ALA A 66 -7.62 3.06 -5.02
N ARG A 67 -8.62 2.24 -5.29
CA ARG A 67 -8.95 1.80 -6.64
C ARG A 67 -9.38 2.98 -7.52
N ARG A 68 -10.17 3.89 -6.97
CA ARG A 68 -10.64 5.08 -7.69
C ARG A 68 -9.51 6.02 -8.03
N VAL A 69 -8.61 6.26 -7.09
CA VAL A 69 -7.51 7.22 -7.21
C VAL A 69 -6.33 6.63 -7.98
N GLY A 70 -6.10 5.32 -7.86
CA GLY A 70 -5.00 4.61 -8.53
C GLY A 70 -3.73 4.51 -7.71
N HIS A 71 -3.72 5.00 -6.48
CA HIS A 71 -2.58 4.89 -5.58
C HIS A 71 -3.03 4.94 -4.12
N VAL A 72 -2.11 4.59 -3.21
CA VAL A 72 -2.31 4.72 -1.77
C VAL A 72 -1.33 5.75 -1.25
N ALA A 73 -1.83 6.81 -0.65
CA ALA A 73 -1.01 7.82 -0.01
C ALA A 73 -1.34 7.86 1.49
N THR A 74 -0.35 7.59 2.32
CA THR A 74 -0.54 7.53 3.76
C THR A 74 0.63 8.14 4.50
N ASP A 75 0.35 8.67 5.68
CA ASP A 75 1.40 9.04 6.62
C ASP A 75 2.08 7.77 7.12
N VAL A 76 3.38 7.83 7.32
CA VAL A 76 4.13 6.71 7.88
C VAL A 76 3.88 6.70 9.38
N VAL A 77 3.22 5.65 9.84
CA VAL A 77 2.66 5.57 11.20
C VAL A 77 3.66 5.86 12.30
N ARG A 78 4.90 5.44 12.14
CA ARG A 78 5.90 5.55 13.20
C ARG A 78 6.90 6.68 13.01
N VAL A 79 6.75 7.47 11.94
CA VAL A 79 7.68 8.56 11.64
C VAL A 79 6.86 9.81 11.36
N ALA A 80 6.82 10.69 12.34
CA ALA A 80 6.10 11.94 12.21
C ALA A 80 6.66 12.77 11.05
N GLY A 81 5.78 13.35 10.26
CA GLY A 81 6.16 14.23 9.16
C GLY A 81 6.63 13.53 7.88
N VAL A 82 6.47 12.21 7.79
CA VAL A 82 6.78 11.44 6.57
C VAL A 82 5.51 10.89 5.96
N ARG A 83 5.36 11.06 4.66
CA ARG A 83 4.23 10.55 3.90
C ARG A 83 4.74 9.73 2.72
N ALA A 84 4.04 8.66 2.40
CA ALA A 84 4.43 7.75 1.33
C ALA A 84 3.31 7.56 0.32
N VAL A 85 3.69 7.46 -0.95
CA VAL A 85 2.81 7.07 -2.06
C VAL A 85 3.19 5.67 -2.51
N ARG A 86 2.21 4.80 -2.66
CA ARG A 86 2.41 3.42 -3.08
C ARG A 86 1.49 3.09 -4.25
N VAL A 87 2.06 2.38 -5.20
CA VAL A 87 1.35 1.97 -6.42
C VAL A 87 1.62 0.50 -6.67
N ALA A 88 0.60 -0.24 -7.07
CA ALA A 88 0.76 -1.63 -7.45
C ALA A 88 1.50 -1.73 -8.79
N VAL A 89 2.41 -2.70 -8.87
CA VAL A 89 3.07 -3.09 -10.11
C VAL A 89 2.28 -4.24 -10.70
N VAL A 90 1.81 -4.07 -11.91
CA VAL A 90 0.91 -5.01 -12.57
C VAL A 90 1.64 -5.73 -13.70
N ALA A 91 1.57 -7.05 -13.72
CA ALA A 91 2.14 -7.86 -14.78
C ALA A 91 1.37 -7.68 -16.10
N ALA A 92 1.96 -8.12 -17.20
CA ALA A 92 1.33 -8.05 -18.53
C ALA A 92 -0.05 -8.73 -18.56
N SER A 93 -0.28 -9.72 -17.70
CA SER A 93 -1.58 -10.40 -17.55
C SER A 93 -2.65 -9.55 -16.85
N GLY A 94 -2.28 -8.38 -16.32
CA GLY A 94 -3.16 -7.54 -15.52
C GLY A 94 -3.16 -7.88 -14.03
N ARG A 95 -2.39 -8.87 -13.62
CA ARG A 95 -2.32 -9.32 -12.22
C ARG A 95 -1.31 -8.48 -11.43
N PRO A 96 -1.69 -7.93 -10.28
CA PRO A 96 -0.72 -7.23 -9.43
C PRO A 96 0.25 -8.22 -8.80
N VAL A 97 1.54 -7.92 -8.87
CA VAL A 97 2.61 -8.80 -8.41
C VAL A 97 3.49 -8.17 -7.33
N ALA A 98 3.47 -6.86 -7.21
CA ALA A 98 4.29 -6.13 -6.26
C ALA A 98 3.72 -4.74 -6.03
N ALA A 99 4.33 -3.98 -5.13
CA ALA A 99 4.04 -2.56 -4.96
C ALA A 99 5.35 -1.78 -4.89
N MET A 100 5.34 -0.58 -5.45
CA MET A 100 6.45 0.38 -5.34
C MET A 100 6.03 1.51 -4.42
N SER A 101 6.96 1.99 -3.62
CA SER A 101 6.71 3.03 -2.63
C SER A 101 7.74 4.14 -2.73
N ILE A 102 7.28 5.38 -2.65
CA ILE A 102 8.13 6.55 -2.54
C ILE A 102 7.71 7.30 -1.28
N ALA A 103 8.66 7.56 -0.40
CA ALA A 103 8.42 8.28 0.85
C ALA A 103 9.17 9.61 0.83
N ALA A 104 8.57 10.63 1.39
CA ALA A 104 9.15 11.96 1.49
C ALA A 104 8.61 12.70 2.72
N ILE A 105 9.23 13.82 3.03
CA ILE A 105 8.71 14.73 4.06
C ILE A 105 7.30 15.17 3.65
N ALA A 106 6.36 15.11 4.59
CA ALA A 106 4.95 15.37 4.33
C ALA A 106 4.70 16.72 3.66
N SER A 107 5.46 17.75 4.02
CA SER A 107 5.33 19.09 3.43
C SER A 107 5.66 19.13 1.94
N ARG A 108 6.42 18.14 1.44
CA ARG A 108 6.75 18.00 0.02
C ARG A 108 5.81 17.05 -0.72
N MET A 109 4.91 16.39 0.00
CA MET A 109 3.99 15.41 -0.57
C MET A 109 2.59 16.00 -0.66
N THR A 110 2.43 17.00 -1.52
CA THR A 110 1.12 17.60 -1.80
C THR A 110 0.27 16.64 -2.64
N PRO A 111 -1.07 16.79 -2.69
CA PRO A 111 -1.91 15.93 -3.53
C PRO A 111 -1.50 15.92 -5.00
N ASP A 112 -1.07 17.05 -5.56
CA ASP A 112 -0.58 17.10 -6.95
C ASP A 112 0.71 16.31 -7.11
N ARG A 113 1.62 16.41 -6.15
CA ARG A 113 2.87 15.65 -6.15
C ARG A 113 2.62 14.15 -6.03
N GLU A 114 1.68 13.76 -5.18
CA GLU A 114 1.28 12.36 -5.03
C GLU A 114 0.80 11.78 -6.36
N LYS A 115 -0.01 12.53 -7.09
CA LYS A 115 -0.53 12.13 -8.39
C LYS A 115 0.59 12.01 -9.43
N ASP A 116 1.50 12.97 -9.46
CA ASP A 116 2.65 12.94 -10.37
C ASP A 116 3.55 11.74 -10.12
N LEU A 117 3.84 11.44 -8.85
CA LEU A 117 4.65 10.29 -8.47
C LEU A 117 3.95 8.98 -8.82
N SER A 118 2.64 8.91 -8.62
CA SER A 118 1.84 7.75 -9.01
C SER A 118 1.93 7.50 -10.51
N ASN A 119 1.82 8.55 -11.33
CA ASN A 119 1.94 8.45 -12.77
C ASN A 119 3.34 8.02 -13.21
N ASP A 120 4.38 8.54 -12.55
CA ASP A 120 5.76 8.16 -12.85
C ASP A 120 6.00 6.69 -12.56
N ILE A 121 5.52 6.18 -11.43
CA ILE A 121 5.65 4.77 -11.07
C ILE A 121 4.90 3.90 -12.08
N ASN A 122 3.70 4.29 -12.48
CA ASN A 122 2.92 3.56 -13.48
C ASN A 122 3.64 3.51 -14.83
N SER A 123 4.30 4.59 -15.23
CA SER A 123 5.10 4.63 -16.46
C SER A 123 6.27 3.65 -16.41
N LEU A 124 6.97 3.57 -15.28
CA LEU A 124 8.07 2.61 -15.08
C LEU A 124 7.54 1.18 -15.13
N SER A 125 6.42 0.90 -14.51
CA SER A 125 5.78 -0.41 -14.53
C SER A 125 5.39 -0.81 -15.96
N ALA A 126 4.88 0.11 -16.77
CA ALA A 126 4.50 -0.15 -18.16
C ALA A 126 5.72 -0.50 -19.04
N VAL A 127 6.87 0.10 -18.77
CA VAL A 127 8.10 -0.14 -19.55
C VAL A 127 8.64 -1.56 -19.30
N SER A 128 8.36 -2.15 -18.15
CA SER A 128 8.86 -3.49 -17.78
C SER A 128 8.07 -4.64 -18.40
N LYS A 129 7.08 -4.35 -19.22
CA LYS A 129 6.25 -5.36 -19.88
C LYS A 129 6.94 -6.00 -21.08
#